data_5cccd57004c7060bfbec80e3d408ac87
#
_entry.id   5cccd57004c7060bfbec80e3d408ac87
#
_cell.length_a   1.000
_cell.length_b   1.000
_cell.length_c   1.000
_cell.angle_alpha   90.00
_cell.angle_beta   90.00
_cell.angle_gamma   90.00
#
_symmetry.space_group_name_H-M   'P 1'
#
loop_
_entity.id
_entity.type
_entity.pdbx_description
1 polymer ?
#
loop_
_entity_poly.entity_id
_entity_poly.type
_entity_poly.pdbx_seq_one_letter_code
_entity_poly.pdbx_strand_id
1 'polypeptide(L)'
;LGYKIERDDKLNKRTYMRIFGGSIEIRDVLMSEGHSENIKIKKLEASSNGKIAEAVKIECGDIAIFPNENRLKIGDSIGTIPKNNLILHNNDLMMQANISPVFSADRASLLEALSELAETDPLLQYKLDSRSDDIIMEFLGKVQMEVIVALLQSRYHLQVKLENVTTIY
;
A
#
# COMPACT_ATOMS: atom_id res chain seq x y z
N LEU A 1 -4.89 -9.66 -9.55
CA LEU A 1 -5.29 -8.92 -8.38
C LEU A 1 -4.08 -8.63 -7.48
N GLY A 2 -3.86 -7.36 -7.18
CA GLY A 2 -2.82 -6.89 -6.24
C GLY A 2 -3.22 -7.22 -4.80
N TYR A 3 -2.37 -7.93 -4.06
CA TYR A 3 -2.71 -8.33 -2.70
C TYR A 3 -1.68 -7.92 -1.66
N LYS A 4 -0.48 -7.53 -2.07
CA LYS A 4 0.59 -7.15 -1.17
C LYS A 4 1.52 -6.12 -1.80
N ILE A 5 1.97 -5.17 -0.98
CA ILE A 5 3.07 -4.26 -1.30
C ILE A 5 4.14 -4.44 -0.23
N GLU A 6 5.38 -4.54 -0.65
CA GLU A 6 6.56 -4.51 0.22
C GLU A 6 7.49 -3.39 -0.23
N ARG A 7 8.22 -2.84 0.73
CA ARG A 7 9.34 -1.93 0.47
C ARG A 7 10.60 -2.49 1.12
N ASP A 8 11.68 -2.52 0.37
CA ASP A 8 12.98 -2.93 0.90
C ASP A 8 13.61 -1.82 1.78
N ASP A 9 14.78 -2.08 2.35
CA ASP A 9 15.49 -1.11 3.21
C ASP A 9 15.86 0.20 2.48
N LYS A 10 15.85 0.18 1.14
CA LYS A 10 16.08 1.35 0.28
C LYS A 10 14.78 1.99 -0.21
N LEU A 11 13.64 1.60 0.39
CA LEU A 11 12.29 2.06 0.03
C LEU A 11 11.83 1.69 -1.40
N ASN A 12 12.54 0.78 -2.10
CA ASN A 12 12.06 0.29 -3.38
C ASN A 12 10.78 -0.53 -3.21
N LYS A 13 9.77 -0.14 -3.96
CA LYS A 13 8.45 -0.77 -3.92
C LYS A 13 8.43 -2.07 -4.74
N ARG A 14 7.83 -3.13 -4.19
CA ARG A 14 7.44 -4.35 -4.90
C ARG A 14 5.96 -4.61 -4.71
N THR A 15 5.21 -4.64 -5.80
CA THR A 15 3.78 -4.96 -5.79
C THR A 15 3.58 -6.39 -6.23
N TYR A 16 2.94 -7.20 -5.39
CA TYR A 16 2.67 -8.61 -5.61
C TYR A 16 1.24 -8.79 -6.12
N MET A 17 1.09 -9.46 -7.25
CA MET A 17 -0.19 -9.71 -7.88
C MET A 17 -0.36 -11.20 -8.21
N ARG A 18 -1.49 -11.79 -7.83
CA ARG A 18 -1.87 -13.15 -8.24
C ARG A 18 -2.44 -13.13 -9.65
N ILE A 19 -1.95 -14.02 -10.52
CA ILE A 19 -2.45 -14.18 -11.87
C ILE A 19 -3.53 -15.28 -11.86
N PHE A 20 -4.78 -14.92 -12.14
CA PHE A 20 -5.93 -15.82 -12.13
C PHE A 20 -6.28 -16.35 -13.52
N GLY A 21 -5.78 -15.75 -14.59
CA GLY A 21 -6.01 -16.18 -15.95
C GLY A 21 -5.02 -15.54 -16.92
N GLY A 22 -4.72 -16.22 -18.02
CA GLY A 22 -3.78 -15.77 -19.03
C GLY A 22 -2.33 -15.75 -18.56
N SER A 23 -1.55 -14.84 -19.11
CA SER A 23 -0.14 -14.63 -18.76
C SER A 23 0.20 -13.14 -18.85
N ILE A 24 1.29 -12.75 -18.19
CA ILE A 24 1.88 -11.41 -18.25
C ILE A 24 3.32 -11.53 -18.71
N GLU A 25 3.72 -10.69 -19.68
CA GLU A 25 5.08 -10.64 -20.21
C GLU A 25 5.68 -9.22 -20.07
N ILE A 26 7.01 -9.16 -20.08
CA ILE A 26 7.72 -7.87 -20.17
C ILE A 26 7.32 -7.18 -21.47
N ARG A 27 7.07 -5.87 -21.42
CA ARG A 27 6.58 -4.97 -22.47
C ARG A 27 5.08 -5.02 -22.71
N ASP A 28 4.33 -5.89 -22.05
CA ASP A 28 2.87 -5.81 -22.08
C ASP A 28 2.39 -4.44 -21.63
N VAL A 29 1.27 -4.04 -22.19
CA VAL A 29 0.55 -2.82 -21.83
C VAL A 29 -0.79 -3.24 -21.24
N LEU A 30 -0.92 -3.06 -19.94
CA LEU A 30 -2.07 -3.54 -19.18
C LEU A 30 -2.98 -2.37 -18.79
N MET A 31 -4.28 -2.59 -18.92
CA MET A 31 -5.28 -1.71 -18.35
C MET A 31 -5.49 -2.08 -16.88
N SER A 32 -5.56 -1.08 -16.01
CA SER A 32 -5.91 -1.24 -14.61
C SER A 32 -7.25 -0.56 -14.34
N GLU A 33 -8.12 -1.24 -13.61
CA GLU A 33 -9.37 -0.64 -13.14
C GLU A 33 -9.03 0.48 -12.13
N GLY A 34 -9.61 1.67 -12.37
CA GLY A 34 -9.33 2.85 -11.53
C GLY A 34 -8.15 3.72 -11.96
N HIS A 35 -7.40 3.32 -12.97
CA HIS A 35 -6.35 4.15 -13.56
C HIS A 35 -6.73 4.60 -14.96
N SER A 36 -6.56 5.90 -15.25
CA SER A 36 -6.85 6.49 -16.57
C SER A 36 -5.78 6.14 -17.61
N GLU A 37 -4.64 5.64 -17.20
CA GLU A 37 -3.49 5.36 -18.06
C GLU A 37 -3.12 3.88 -18.05
N ASN A 38 -2.70 3.39 -19.21
CA ASN A 38 -2.18 2.03 -19.37
C ASN A 38 -0.82 1.89 -18.67
N ILE A 39 -0.61 0.74 -18.03
CA ILE A 39 0.64 0.39 -17.36
C ILE A 39 1.50 -0.46 -18.29
N LYS A 40 2.64 0.07 -18.72
CA LYS A 40 3.62 -0.69 -19.50
C LYS A 40 4.57 -1.42 -18.55
N ILE A 41 4.63 -2.74 -18.68
CA ILE A 41 5.48 -3.58 -17.84
C ILE A 41 6.95 -3.46 -18.29
N LYS A 42 7.75 -2.84 -17.43
CA LYS A 42 9.20 -2.63 -17.68
C LYS A 42 10.06 -3.73 -17.10
N LYS A 43 9.70 -4.23 -15.92
CA LYS A 43 10.37 -5.32 -15.22
C LYS A 43 9.32 -6.24 -14.61
N LEU A 44 9.66 -7.51 -14.54
CA LEU A 44 8.82 -8.55 -13.98
C LEU A 44 9.71 -9.51 -13.18
N GLU A 45 9.28 -9.83 -11.98
CA GLU A 45 9.92 -10.81 -11.11
C GLU A 45 8.89 -11.89 -10.72
N ALA A 46 9.35 -13.10 -10.52
CA ALA A 46 8.55 -14.22 -10.04
C ALA A 46 9.07 -14.70 -8.69
N SER A 47 8.16 -15.14 -7.83
CA SER A 47 8.50 -15.81 -6.58
C SER A 47 8.36 -17.32 -6.74
N SER A 48 9.46 -18.05 -6.56
CA SER A 48 9.47 -19.52 -6.57
C SER A 48 10.27 -20.03 -5.38
N ASN A 49 9.64 -20.90 -4.55
CA ASN A 49 10.26 -21.49 -3.36
C ASN A 49 10.93 -20.45 -2.41
N GLY A 50 10.28 -19.31 -2.21
CA GLY A 50 10.78 -18.23 -1.35
C GLY A 50 11.91 -17.40 -1.95
N LYS A 51 12.31 -17.66 -3.19
CA LYS A 51 13.31 -16.85 -3.91
C LYS A 51 12.63 -16.00 -4.97
N ILE A 52 13.05 -14.76 -5.07
CA ILE A 52 12.61 -13.81 -6.11
C ILE A 52 13.67 -13.76 -7.20
N ALA A 53 13.24 -13.95 -8.46
CA ALA A 53 14.10 -13.88 -9.63
C ALA A 53 13.40 -13.11 -10.77
N GLU A 54 14.20 -12.50 -11.65
CA GLU A 54 13.68 -11.86 -12.85
C GLU A 54 12.98 -12.91 -13.74
N ALA A 55 11.85 -12.52 -14.31
CA ALA A 55 11.06 -13.33 -15.21
C ALA A 55 10.70 -12.53 -16.46
N VAL A 56 10.66 -13.22 -17.61
CA VAL A 56 10.20 -12.62 -18.86
C VAL A 56 8.69 -12.77 -19.01
N LYS A 57 8.15 -13.89 -18.52
CA LYS A 57 6.74 -14.26 -18.57
C LYS A 57 6.31 -14.93 -17.28
N ILE A 58 5.09 -14.67 -16.84
CA ILE A 58 4.45 -15.32 -15.69
C ILE A 58 3.06 -15.77 -16.12
N GLU A 59 2.69 -16.98 -15.74
CA GLU A 59 1.45 -17.63 -16.16
C GLU A 59 0.39 -17.67 -15.03
N CYS A 60 -0.82 -18.03 -15.43
CA CYS A 60 -1.93 -18.28 -14.51
C CYS A 60 -1.51 -19.26 -13.41
N GLY A 61 -1.84 -18.92 -12.16
CA GLY A 61 -1.48 -19.73 -10.99
C GLY A 61 -0.26 -19.19 -10.24
N ASP A 62 0.57 -18.37 -10.86
CA ASP A 62 1.76 -17.81 -10.27
C ASP A 62 1.55 -16.40 -9.68
N ILE A 63 2.57 -15.91 -8.98
CA ILE A 63 2.62 -14.58 -8.40
C ILE A 63 3.59 -13.75 -9.22
N ALA A 64 3.05 -12.70 -9.84
CA ALA A 64 3.83 -11.66 -10.51
C ALA A 64 4.23 -10.57 -9.51
N ILE A 65 5.50 -10.16 -9.57
CA ILE A 65 6.04 -9.09 -8.75
C ILE A 65 6.48 -7.97 -9.70
N PHE A 66 5.99 -6.76 -9.43
CA PHE A 66 6.28 -5.56 -10.21
C PHE A 66 7.19 -4.64 -9.39
N PRO A 67 8.51 -4.65 -9.65
CA PRO A 67 9.44 -3.78 -8.96
C PRO A 67 9.31 -2.34 -9.43
N ASN A 68 9.24 -1.40 -8.49
CA ASN A 68 9.19 0.04 -8.71
C ASN A 68 8.02 0.53 -9.61
N GLU A 69 6.91 -0.24 -9.68
CA GLU A 69 5.69 0.23 -10.33
C GLU A 69 4.80 0.94 -9.31
N ASN A 70 4.95 2.26 -9.22
CA ASN A 70 4.31 3.09 -8.19
C ASN A 70 2.80 3.25 -8.39
N ARG A 71 2.29 3.03 -9.61
CA ARG A 71 0.86 3.16 -9.94
C ARG A 71 0.02 2.01 -9.40
N LEU A 72 0.61 0.81 -9.23
CA LEU A 72 -0.11 -0.34 -8.72
C LEU A 72 -0.31 -0.26 -7.21
N LYS A 73 -1.53 -0.55 -6.76
CA LYS A 73 -1.94 -0.57 -5.35
C LYS A 73 -2.51 -1.93 -4.97
N ILE A 74 -2.66 -2.17 -3.66
CA ILE A 74 -3.41 -3.32 -3.14
C ILE A 74 -4.88 -3.15 -3.54
N GLY A 75 -5.50 -4.23 -4.02
CA GLY A 75 -6.88 -4.23 -4.54
C GLY A 75 -6.98 -3.99 -6.05
N ASP A 76 -5.93 -3.46 -6.70
CA ASP A 76 -5.96 -3.23 -8.14
C ASP A 76 -6.09 -4.54 -8.90
N SER A 77 -6.93 -4.50 -9.93
CA SER A 77 -7.07 -5.57 -10.93
C SER A 77 -6.52 -5.09 -12.27
N ILE A 78 -5.76 -5.93 -12.95
CA ILE A 78 -5.20 -5.66 -14.28
C ILE A 78 -5.70 -6.67 -15.29
N GLY A 79 -5.89 -6.23 -16.55
CA GLY A 79 -6.39 -7.06 -17.63
C GLY A 79 -7.92 -7.17 -17.66
N THR A 80 -8.44 -8.32 -18.08
CA THR A 80 -9.89 -8.56 -18.15
C THR A 80 -10.44 -8.87 -16.76
N ILE A 81 -11.31 -8.03 -16.25
CA ILE A 81 -11.85 -8.13 -14.89
C ILE A 81 -13.22 -8.82 -14.95
N PRO A 82 -13.48 -9.84 -14.12
CA PRO A 82 -14.82 -10.42 -13.99
C PRO A 82 -15.80 -9.37 -13.46
N LYS A 83 -17.02 -9.34 -14.00
CA LYS A 83 -18.05 -8.35 -13.61
C LYS A 83 -18.51 -8.43 -12.14
N ASN A 84 -18.11 -9.45 -11.40
CA ASN A 84 -18.46 -9.65 -9.99
C ASN A 84 -17.25 -9.33 -9.10
N ASN A 85 -16.92 -8.05 -8.97
CA ASN A 85 -15.98 -7.61 -7.93
C ASN A 85 -16.67 -7.67 -6.57
N LEU A 86 -16.24 -8.60 -5.72
CA LEU A 86 -16.59 -8.59 -4.30
C LEU A 86 -15.85 -7.41 -3.66
N ILE A 87 -16.55 -6.30 -3.47
CA ILE A 87 -16.07 -5.22 -2.62
C ILE A 87 -16.20 -5.75 -1.19
N LEU A 88 -15.07 -6.14 -0.60
CA LEU A 88 -15.02 -6.46 0.81
C LEU A 88 -15.13 -5.14 1.58
N HIS A 89 -16.32 -4.85 2.08
CA HIS A 89 -16.50 -3.79 3.07
C HIS A 89 -16.03 -4.36 4.41
N ASN A 90 -14.87 -3.94 4.88
CA ASN A 90 -14.49 -4.16 6.27
C ASN A 90 -15.28 -3.18 7.14
N ASN A 91 -16.33 -3.70 7.78
CA ASN A 91 -17.06 -2.99 8.85
C ASN A 91 -16.40 -3.24 10.21
N ASP A 92 -15.10 -3.33 10.27
CA ASP A 92 -14.39 -3.54 11.51
C ASP A 92 -14.38 -2.24 12.33
N LEU A 93 -14.47 -2.41 13.66
CA LEU A 93 -14.31 -1.29 14.59
C LEU A 93 -12.96 -0.62 14.34
N MET A 94 -12.99 0.60 13.90
CA MET A 94 -11.79 1.40 13.65
C MET A 94 -11.54 2.36 14.79
N MET A 95 -10.29 2.65 15.04
CA MET A 95 -9.84 3.70 15.95
C MET A 95 -9.28 4.86 15.15
N GLN A 96 -9.39 6.05 15.70
CA GLN A 96 -8.75 7.24 15.14
C GLN A 96 -7.90 7.94 16.20
N ALA A 97 -6.87 8.63 15.75
CA ALA A 97 -6.04 9.50 16.57
C ALA A 97 -5.52 10.68 15.76
N ASN A 98 -5.32 11.81 16.39
CA ASN A 98 -4.56 12.90 15.81
C ASN A 98 -3.07 12.56 15.93
N ILE A 99 -2.35 12.61 14.82
CA ILE A 99 -0.91 12.38 14.79
C ILE A 99 -0.18 13.67 14.39
N SER A 100 0.83 14.03 15.16
CA SER A 100 1.66 15.19 14.86
C SER A 100 3.14 14.86 15.06
N PRO A 101 4.06 15.45 14.29
CA PRO A 101 5.48 15.28 14.52
C PRO A 101 5.88 16.08 15.76
N VAL A 102 6.89 15.62 16.50
CA VAL A 102 7.47 16.34 17.64
C VAL A 102 8.09 17.65 17.18
N PHE A 103 8.74 17.63 16.02
CA PHE A 103 9.33 18.82 15.40
C PHE A 103 8.46 19.24 14.20
N SER A 104 7.99 20.49 14.19
CA SER A 104 7.08 20.98 13.13
C SER A 104 7.68 20.92 11.72
N ALA A 105 9.01 20.97 11.60
CA ALA A 105 9.72 20.83 10.33
C ALA A 105 9.50 19.45 9.67
N ASP A 106 9.19 18.42 10.45
CA ASP A 106 9.02 17.04 9.97
C ASP A 106 7.62 16.74 9.42
N ARG A 107 6.73 17.75 9.35
CA ARG A 107 5.33 17.54 8.91
C ARG A 107 5.23 16.97 7.51
N ALA A 108 6.00 17.48 6.56
CA ALA A 108 5.99 16.99 5.19
C ALA A 108 6.48 15.52 5.13
N SER A 109 7.57 15.22 5.82
CA SER A 109 8.13 13.87 5.91
C SER A 109 7.17 12.89 6.60
N LEU A 110 6.40 13.35 7.59
CA LEU A 110 5.35 12.54 8.22
C LEU A 110 4.24 12.19 7.24
N LEU A 111 3.77 13.14 6.43
CA LEU A 111 2.74 12.87 5.42
C LEU A 111 3.23 11.90 4.34
N GLU A 112 4.47 12.02 3.88
CA GLU A 112 5.08 11.08 2.95
C GLU A 112 5.16 9.67 3.57
N ALA A 113 5.65 9.56 4.80
CA ALA A 113 5.74 8.29 5.51
C ALA A 113 4.36 7.63 5.72
N LEU A 114 3.34 8.40 6.11
CA LEU A 114 1.97 7.89 6.25
C LEU A 114 1.39 7.44 4.91
N SER A 115 1.66 8.17 3.82
CA SER A 115 1.25 7.77 2.47
C SER A 115 1.86 6.43 2.07
N GLU A 116 3.15 6.23 2.33
CA GLU A 116 3.83 4.96 2.04
C GLU A 116 3.35 3.79 2.90
N LEU A 117 3.09 4.04 4.19
CA LEU A 117 2.55 3.03 5.10
C LEU A 117 1.12 2.64 4.70
N ALA A 118 0.27 3.60 4.33
CA ALA A 118 -1.09 3.35 3.86
C ALA A 118 -1.13 2.57 2.52
N GLU A 119 -0.13 2.72 1.66
CA GLU A 119 0.00 1.86 0.46
C GLU A 119 0.29 0.40 0.81
N THR A 120 1.01 0.17 1.91
CA THR A 120 1.42 -1.17 2.35
C THR A 120 0.34 -1.85 3.19
N ASP A 121 -0.38 -1.07 3.98
CA ASP A 121 -1.47 -1.53 4.85
C ASP A 121 -2.78 -0.80 4.52
N PRO A 122 -3.71 -1.44 3.78
CA PRO A 122 -4.99 -0.83 3.40
C PRO A 122 -5.91 -0.48 4.58
N LEU A 123 -5.65 -1.02 5.76
CA LEU A 123 -6.42 -0.73 6.98
C LEU A 123 -5.91 0.52 7.70
N LEU A 124 -4.74 1.03 7.30
CA LEU A 124 -4.26 2.33 7.73
C LEU A 124 -4.76 3.39 6.75
N GLN A 125 -5.53 4.33 7.26
CA GLN A 125 -5.96 5.50 6.50
C GLN A 125 -5.55 6.78 7.23
N TYR A 126 -5.37 7.86 6.49
CA TYR A 126 -5.14 9.16 7.08
C TYR A 126 -5.83 10.25 6.28
N LYS A 127 -6.22 11.31 6.95
CA LYS A 127 -6.85 12.48 6.35
C LYS A 127 -6.37 13.76 7.03
N LEU A 128 -6.41 14.85 6.31
CA LEU A 128 -6.17 16.19 6.86
C LEU A 128 -7.51 16.80 7.23
N ASP A 129 -7.63 17.29 8.47
CA ASP A 129 -8.78 18.09 8.86
C ASP A 129 -8.61 19.51 8.28
N SER A 130 -9.53 19.89 7.39
CA SER A 130 -9.50 21.18 6.70
C SER A 130 -9.70 22.40 7.63
N ARG A 131 -10.14 22.18 8.89
CA ARG A 131 -10.40 23.25 9.86
C ARG A 131 -9.25 23.48 10.81
N SER A 132 -8.68 22.38 11.33
CA SER A 132 -7.60 22.44 12.32
C SER A 132 -6.22 22.20 11.75
N ASP A 133 -6.14 21.77 10.47
CA ASP A 133 -4.90 21.31 9.82
C ASP A 133 -4.26 20.10 10.51
N ASP A 134 -5.01 19.39 11.36
CA ASP A 134 -4.56 18.18 12.02
C ASP A 134 -4.49 17.00 11.05
N ILE A 135 -3.53 16.12 11.28
CA ILE A 135 -3.47 14.83 10.58
C ILE A 135 -4.22 13.81 11.44
N ILE A 136 -5.34 13.33 10.93
CA ILE A 136 -6.13 12.27 11.57
C ILE A 136 -5.75 10.95 10.95
N MET A 137 -5.27 10.02 11.76
CA MET A 137 -4.93 8.66 11.37
C MET A 137 -6.04 7.71 11.83
N GLU A 138 -6.52 6.84 10.94
CA GLU A 138 -7.50 5.80 11.19
C GLU A 138 -6.82 4.43 11.07
N PHE A 139 -7.08 3.53 12.03
CA PHE A 139 -6.40 2.24 12.16
C PHE A 139 -7.28 1.23 12.90
N LEU A 140 -6.99 -0.06 12.75
CA LEU A 140 -7.84 -1.15 13.25
C LEU A 140 -7.81 -1.28 14.79
N GLY A 141 -6.68 -0.96 15.43
CA GLY A 141 -6.56 -1.12 16.88
C GLY A 141 -5.21 -0.72 17.44
N LYS A 142 -5.06 -0.80 18.77
CA LYS A 142 -3.86 -0.33 19.48
C LYS A 142 -2.57 -0.98 19.01
N VAL A 143 -2.58 -2.27 18.70
CA VAL A 143 -1.38 -2.99 18.21
C VAL A 143 -0.90 -2.41 16.88
N GLN A 144 -1.80 -2.16 15.93
CA GLN A 144 -1.46 -1.52 14.66
C GLN A 144 -0.89 -0.12 14.88
N MET A 145 -1.50 0.66 15.79
CA MET A 145 -1.01 1.99 16.17
C MET A 145 0.43 1.94 16.68
N GLU A 146 0.74 1.03 17.59
CA GLU A 146 2.09 0.86 18.15
C GLU A 146 3.11 0.46 17.08
N VAL A 147 2.72 -0.44 16.16
CA VAL A 147 3.56 -0.84 15.02
C VAL A 147 3.84 0.35 14.10
N ILE A 148 2.83 1.16 13.79
CA ILE A 148 2.99 2.35 12.94
C ILE A 148 3.96 3.35 13.59
N VAL A 149 3.80 3.65 14.88
CA VAL A 149 4.70 4.55 15.62
C VAL A 149 6.14 4.00 15.62
N ALA A 150 6.30 2.71 15.86
CA ALA A 150 7.61 2.07 15.81
C ALA A 150 8.27 2.14 14.42
N LEU A 151 7.49 1.95 13.35
CA LEU A 151 7.95 2.09 11.97
C LEU A 151 8.34 3.54 11.63
N LEU A 152 7.52 4.53 12.03
CA LEU A 152 7.83 5.93 11.85
C LEU A 152 9.17 6.29 12.50
N GLN A 153 9.43 5.79 13.71
CA GLN A 153 10.68 6.03 14.40
C GLN A 153 11.87 5.29 13.80
N SER A 154 11.73 3.97 13.56
CA SER A 154 12.86 3.12 13.15
C SER A 154 13.25 3.27 11.69
N ARG A 155 12.26 3.43 10.81
CA ARG A 155 12.46 3.44 9.35
C ARG A 155 12.54 4.86 8.77
N TYR A 156 11.70 5.76 9.29
CA TYR A 156 11.61 7.14 8.80
C TYR A 156 12.31 8.16 9.70
N HIS A 157 12.81 7.72 10.88
CA HIS A 157 13.48 8.56 11.87
C HIS A 157 12.61 9.72 12.37
N LEU A 158 11.29 9.54 12.37
CA LEU A 158 10.31 10.53 12.78
C LEU A 158 9.83 10.23 14.20
N GLN A 159 9.86 11.25 15.04
CA GLN A 159 9.23 11.21 16.37
C GLN A 159 7.85 11.85 16.30
N VAL A 160 6.84 11.14 16.76
CA VAL A 160 5.44 11.56 16.66
C VAL A 160 4.76 11.56 18.02
N LYS A 161 3.71 12.38 18.13
CA LYS A 161 2.77 12.40 19.26
C LYS A 161 1.41 11.96 18.74
N LEU A 162 0.68 11.20 19.55
CA LEU A 162 -0.69 10.80 19.31
C LEU A 162 -1.58 11.43 20.38
N GLU A 163 -2.67 12.04 19.93
CA GLU A 163 -3.66 12.69 20.79
C GLU A 163 -5.07 12.24 20.35
N ASN A 164 -6.05 12.39 21.26
CA ASN A 164 -7.45 12.15 20.97
C ASN A 164 -7.75 10.75 20.41
N VAL A 165 -7.13 9.70 20.98
CA VAL A 165 -7.37 8.32 20.56
C VAL A 165 -8.82 7.92 20.92
N THR A 166 -9.65 7.67 19.90
CA THR A 166 -11.06 7.32 20.06
C THR A 166 -11.43 6.15 19.14
N THR A 167 -12.53 5.46 19.48
CA THR A 167 -13.11 4.41 18.63
C THR A 167 -14.17 5.02 17.72
N ILE A 168 -14.17 4.64 16.44
CA ILE A 168 -15.17 5.03 15.45
C ILE A 168 -16.13 3.85 15.27
N TYR A 169 -17.45 4.13 15.21
CA TYR A 169 -18.52 3.15 15.00
C TYR A 169 -19.18 3.38 13.64
#